data_f18af52b5f1608b2cb8ee4c74944c07e
#
_entry.id   f18af52b5f1608b2cb8ee4c74944c07e
#
_cell.length_a   1.000
_cell.length_b   1.000
_cell.length_c   1.000
_cell.angle_alpha   90.00
_cell.angle_beta   90.00
_cell.angle_gamma   90.00
#
_symmetry.space_group_name_H-M   'P 1'
#
loop_
_entity.id
_entity.type
_entity.pdbx_description
1 polymer ?
#
loop_
_entity_poly.entity_id
_entity_poly.type
_entity_poly.pdbx_seq_one_letter_code
_entity_poly.pdbx_strand_id
1 'polypeptide(L)'
;MNKLKAIWKIEELRGKILVTLLLLLAFRLGCCLPVPFVSNTALDAMFSNNSIFGYMNMLSGGALSRSAFFALGVSPYINASIITQLLCVALPSWEALQKETTGKDKLDEYTKRIALAMAVVMSVGYYFVLRNYGALKYTAGKSGIFAAIVIIATFLAGSQISVWLGGRIDEYGIG
;
A
#
# COMPACT_ATOMS: atom_id res chain seq x y z
N MET A 1 -6.51 12.99 -33.64
CA MET A 1 -5.76 13.97 -32.82
C MET A 1 -6.64 15.05 -32.16
N ASN A 2 -7.91 15.22 -32.58
CA ASN A 2 -8.77 16.30 -32.05
C ASN A 2 -9.46 15.99 -30.71
N LYS A 3 -9.58 14.69 -30.32
CA LYS A 3 -10.26 14.31 -29.06
C LYS A 3 -9.46 14.67 -27.80
N LEU A 4 -8.14 14.60 -27.84
CA LEU A 4 -7.29 15.01 -26.72
C LEU A 4 -7.34 16.54 -26.49
N LYS A 5 -7.39 17.35 -27.57
CA LYS A 5 -7.56 18.81 -27.45
C LYS A 5 -8.93 19.21 -26.89
N ALA A 6 -9.98 18.41 -27.16
CA ALA A 6 -11.31 18.64 -26.62
C ALA A 6 -11.38 18.36 -25.09
N ILE A 7 -10.65 17.34 -24.60
CA ILE A 7 -10.55 17.01 -23.19
C ILE A 7 -9.90 18.14 -22.39
N TRP A 8 -8.84 18.78 -22.95
CA TRP A 8 -8.15 19.91 -22.30
C TRP A 8 -8.96 21.21 -22.27
N LYS A 9 -10.03 21.32 -23.06
CA LYS A 9 -10.93 22.50 -23.06
C LYS A 9 -11.92 22.49 -21.90
N ILE A 10 -12.17 21.34 -21.28
CA ILE A 10 -13.07 21.19 -20.14
C ILE A 10 -12.25 21.46 -18.88
N GLU A 11 -12.48 22.61 -18.23
CA GLU A 11 -11.69 23.08 -17.08
C GLU A 11 -11.75 22.13 -15.88
N GLU A 12 -12.90 21.55 -15.64
CA GLU A 12 -13.16 20.56 -14.58
C GLU A 12 -12.36 19.26 -14.77
N LEU A 13 -12.32 18.76 -16.00
CA LEU A 13 -11.59 17.53 -16.33
C LEU A 13 -10.07 17.72 -16.27
N ARG A 14 -9.59 18.89 -16.69
CA ARG A 14 -8.16 19.26 -16.59
C ARG A 14 -7.70 19.30 -15.13
N GLY A 15 -8.51 19.87 -14.23
CA GLY A 15 -8.22 19.89 -12.80
C GLY A 15 -8.09 18.48 -12.23
N LYS A 16 -9.03 17.60 -12.51
CA LYS A 16 -9.03 16.20 -12.06
C LYS A 16 -7.81 15.42 -12.58
N ILE A 17 -7.45 15.58 -13.86
CA ILE A 17 -6.25 14.97 -14.46
C ILE A 17 -4.98 15.44 -13.74
N LEU A 18 -4.85 16.74 -13.49
CA LEU A 18 -3.68 17.33 -12.83
C LEU A 18 -3.53 16.82 -11.39
N VAL A 19 -4.62 16.75 -10.63
CA VAL A 19 -4.62 16.19 -9.26
C VAL A 19 -4.21 14.73 -9.28
N THR A 20 -4.77 13.91 -10.17
CA THR A 20 -4.41 12.50 -10.30
C THR A 20 -2.92 12.34 -10.61
N LEU A 21 -2.39 13.09 -11.58
CA LEU A 21 -0.97 13.04 -11.94
C LEU A 21 -0.06 13.46 -10.78
N LEU A 22 -0.44 14.50 -10.04
CA LEU A 22 0.32 14.98 -8.87
C LEU A 22 0.35 13.93 -7.75
N LEU A 23 -0.80 13.29 -7.46
CA LEU A 23 -0.87 12.23 -6.45
C LEU A 23 -0.11 10.97 -6.86
N LEU A 24 -0.15 10.60 -8.16
CA LEU A 24 0.67 9.51 -8.69
C LEU A 24 2.17 9.81 -8.63
N LEU A 25 2.55 11.07 -8.87
CA LEU A 25 3.95 11.51 -8.74
C LEU A 25 4.39 11.44 -7.27
N ALA A 26 3.55 11.88 -6.34
CA ALA A 26 3.82 11.76 -4.90
C ALA A 26 4.00 10.30 -4.47
N PHE A 27 3.13 9.39 -4.97
CA PHE A 27 3.28 7.95 -4.75
C PHE A 27 4.61 7.43 -5.31
N ARG A 28 4.98 7.86 -6.52
CA ARG A 28 6.23 7.44 -7.17
C ARG A 28 7.47 7.91 -6.39
N LEU A 29 7.44 9.13 -5.85
CA LEU A 29 8.51 9.64 -4.98
C LEU A 29 8.64 8.80 -3.70
N GLY A 30 7.54 8.43 -3.07
CA GLY A 30 7.56 7.54 -1.91
C GLY A 30 8.08 6.13 -2.21
N CYS A 31 7.87 5.61 -3.42
CA CYS A 31 8.48 4.35 -3.88
C CYS A 31 10.00 4.44 -4.07
N CYS A 32 10.57 5.64 -4.14
CA CYS A 32 12.01 5.84 -4.24
C CYS A 32 12.70 6.00 -2.88
N LEU A 33 11.94 6.21 -1.79
CA LEU A 33 12.48 6.38 -0.44
C LEU A 33 12.76 4.99 0.18
N PRO A 34 14.03 4.61 0.40
CA PRO A 34 14.35 3.34 1.03
C PRO A 34 14.06 3.40 2.54
N VAL A 35 13.59 2.28 3.09
CA VAL A 35 13.41 2.12 4.54
C VAL A 35 14.78 2.09 5.22
N PRO A 36 14.98 2.80 6.34
CA PRO A 36 16.24 2.80 7.07
C PRO A 36 16.57 1.40 7.62
N PHE A 37 17.86 1.14 7.84
CA PHE A 37 18.40 -0.10 8.41
C PHE A 37 18.27 -1.36 7.55
N VAL A 38 17.84 -1.26 6.30
CA VAL A 38 17.79 -2.37 5.33
C VAL A 38 18.98 -2.30 4.39
N SER A 39 19.55 -3.46 4.01
CA SER A 39 20.66 -3.59 3.07
C SER A 39 20.15 -3.91 1.67
N ASN A 40 20.38 -3.01 0.72
CA ASN A 40 19.93 -3.18 -0.66
C ASN A 40 20.64 -4.34 -1.37
N THR A 41 21.92 -4.61 -1.05
CA THR A 41 22.69 -5.70 -1.68
C THR A 41 22.13 -7.09 -1.38
N ALA A 42 21.67 -7.30 -0.13
CA ALA A 42 21.06 -8.59 0.25
C ALA A 42 19.67 -8.75 -0.40
N LEU A 43 18.94 -7.64 -0.59
CA LEU A 43 17.65 -7.64 -1.28
C LEU A 43 17.82 -7.99 -2.76
N ASP A 44 18.76 -7.37 -3.46
CA ASP A 44 19.01 -7.66 -4.88
C ASP A 44 19.34 -9.13 -5.10
N ALA A 45 20.12 -9.76 -4.20
CA ALA A 45 20.38 -11.19 -4.23
C ALA A 45 19.12 -12.04 -4.02
N MET A 46 18.22 -11.63 -3.11
CA MET A 46 16.95 -12.31 -2.83
C MET A 46 16.01 -12.26 -4.06
N PHE A 47 15.91 -11.11 -4.69
CA PHE A 47 15.00 -10.88 -5.82
C PHE A 47 15.53 -11.46 -7.14
N SER A 48 16.85 -11.53 -7.34
CA SER A 48 17.46 -12.12 -8.52
C SER A 48 17.45 -13.66 -8.50
N ASN A 49 17.55 -14.28 -7.32
CA ASN A 49 17.64 -15.74 -7.19
C ASN A 49 16.28 -16.44 -7.09
N ASN A 50 15.18 -15.73 -6.84
CA ASN A 50 13.85 -16.30 -6.67
C ASN A 50 12.85 -15.71 -7.67
N SER A 51 12.35 -16.55 -8.58
CA SER A 51 11.38 -16.15 -9.60
C SER A 51 10.10 -15.57 -9.00
N ILE A 52 9.61 -16.12 -7.87
CA ILE A 52 8.38 -15.64 -7.21
C ILE A 52 8.54 -14.21 -6.72
N PHE A 53 9.64 -13.92 -6.02
CA PHE A 53 9.94 -12.55 -5.55
C PHE A 53 10.19 -11.59 -6.71
N GLY A 54 10.79 -12.06 -7.80
CA GLY A 54 10.95 -11.31 -9.04
C GLY A 54 9.62 -10.84 -9.63
N TYR A 55 8.64 -11.73 -9.71
CA TYR A 55 7.27 -11.37 -10.17
C TYR A 55 6.59 -10.38 -9.23
N MET A 56 6.65 -10.60 -7.92
CA MET A 56 6.09 -9.66 -6.94
C MET A 56 6.74 -8.27 -7.03
N ASN A 57 8.04 -8.22 -7.25
CA ASN A 57 8.77 -6.97 -7.46
C ASN A 57 8.31 -6.24 -8.73
N MET A 58 8.08 -6.98 -9.81
CA MET A 58 7.56 -6.43 -11.07
C MET A 58 6.16 -5.82 -10.87
N LEU A 59 5.27 -6.51 -10.13
CA LEU A 59 3.93 -6.01 -9.79
C LEU A 59 3.97 -4.76 -8.89
N SER A 60 4.95 -4.66 -7.98
CA SER A 60 5.14 -3.48 -7.11
C SER A 60 5.87 -2.32 -7.80
N GLY A 61 6.23 -2.46 -9.10
CA GLY A 61 7.00 -1.46 -9.82
C GLY A 61 8.40 -1.23 -9.27
N GLY A 62 9.04 -2.26 -8.69
CA GLY A 62 10.38 -2.21 -8.11
C GLY A 62 10.46 -1.66 -6.69
N ALA A 63 9.32 -1.35 -6.06
CA ALA A 63 9.29 -0.83 -4.69
C ALA A 63 9.69 -1.89 -3.66
N LEU A 64 9.38 -3.17 -3.93
CA LEU A 64 9.64 -4.27 -3.03
C LEU A 64 11.15 -4.57 -2.92
N SER A 65 11.88 -4.64 -4.04
CA SER A 65 13.33 -4.90 -4.08
C SER A 65 14.15 -3.80 -3.42
N ARG A 66 13.63 -2.58 -3.42
CA ARG A 66 14.28 -1.44 -2.76
C ARG A 66 13.88 -1.29 -1.30
N SER A 67 13.04 -2.21 -0.76
CA SER A 67 12.36 -2.01 0.54
C SER A 67 11.89 -0.56 0.68
N ALA A 68 11.17 -0.07 -0.32
CA ALA A 68 10.71 1.31 -0.34
C ALA A 68 9.63 1.54 0.71
N PHE A 69 9.44 2.79 1.09
CA PHE A 69 8.41 3.22 2.04
C PHE A 69 7.01 2.70 1.67
N PHE A 70 6.68 2.65 0.39
CA PHE A 70 5.41 2.12 -0.13
C PHE A 70 5.50 0.66 -0.62
N ALA A 71 6.44 -0.15 -0.10
CA ALA A 71 6.61 -1.54 -0.55
C ALA A 71 5.34 -2.40 -0.35
N LEU A 72 4.60 -2.21 0.74
CA LEU A 72 3.32 -2.89 0.97
C LEU A 72 2.17 -2.27 0.14
N GLY A 73 2.30 -1.02 -0.28
CA GLY A 73 1.32 -0.30 -1.09
C GLY A 73 -0.10 -0.34 -0.49
N VAL A 74 -1.09 -0.53 -1.35
CA VAL A 74 -2.52 -0.67 -1.02
C VAL A 74 -2.95 -2.12 -0.75
N SER A 75 -2.03 -3.10 -0.83
CA SER A 75 -2.36 -4.53 -0.69
C SER A 75 -3.13 -4.88 0.59
N PRO A 76 -2.79 -4.36 1.80
CA PRO A 76 -3.56 -4.62 3.00
C PRO A 76 -5.01 -4.15 2.91
N TYR A 77 -5.26 -3.03 2.25
CA TYR A 77 -6.60 -2.49 2.05
C TYR A 77 -7.41 -3.34 1.06
N ILE A 78 -6.80 -3.77 -0.04
CA ILE A 78 -7.46 -4.65 -1.03
C ILE A 78 -7.88 -5.95 -0.36
N ASN A 79 -6.99 -6.58 0.41
CA ASN A 79 -7.30 -7.80 1.15
C ASN A 79 -8.42 -7.58 2.17
N ALA A 80 -8.39 -6.48 2.92
CA ALA A 80 -9.44 -6.12 3.86
C ALA A 80 -10.79 -5.89 3.17
N SER A 81 -10.80 -5.23 2.01
CA SER A 81 -12.01 -5.00 1.20
C SER A 81 -12.64 -6.31 0.74
N ILE A 82 -11.82 -7.25 0.25
CA ILE A 82 -12.28 -8.59 -0.12
C ILE A 82 -12.88 -9.32 1.08
N ILE A 83 -12.20 -9.30 2.24
CA ILE A 83 -12.70 -9.91 3.47
C ILE A 83 -14.03 -9.28 3.88
N THR A 84 -14.15 -7.96 3.86
CA THR A 84 -15.39 -7.26 4.18
C THR A 84 -16.52 -7.64 3.23
N GLN A 85 -16.25 -7.74 1.93
CA GLN A 85 -17.24 -8.17 0.94
C GLN A 85 -17.71 -9.61 1.19
N LEU A 86 -16.79 -10.53 1.50
CA LEU A 86 -17.13 -11.90 1.86
C LEU A 86 -17.96 -11.97 3.15
N LEU A 87 -17.64 -11.14 4.16
CA LEU A 87 -18.42 -11.05 5.39
C LEU A 87 -19.84 -10.53 5.14
N CYS A 88 -20.01 -9.58 4.21
CA CYS A 88 -21.34 -9.08 3.82
C CYS A 88 -22.20 -10.17 3.17
N VAL A 89 -21.58 -11.13 2.47
CA VAL A 89 -22.31 -12.27 1.89
C VAL A 89 -22.56 -13.37 2.92
N ALA A 90 -21.62 -13.59 3.83
CA ALA A 90 -21.69 -14.70 4.81
C ALA A 90 -22.56 -14.38 6.02
N LEU A 91 -22.67 -13.12 6.43
CA LEU A 91 -23.34 -12.69 7.65
C LEU A 91 -24.57 -11.82 7.34
N PRO A 92 -25.80 -12.25 7.72
CA PRO A 92 -27.04 -11.48 7.49
C PRO A 92 -27.01 -10.08 8.11
N SER A 93 -26.30 -9.91 9.23
CA SER A 93 -26.14 -8.62 9.91
C SER A 93 -25.34 -7.62 9.09
N TRP A 94 -24.34 -8.08 8.34
CA TRP A 94 -23.49 -7.25 7.45
C TRP A 94 -24.20 -6.98 6.11
N GLU A 95 -25.00 -7.93 5.63
CA GLU A 95 -25.86 -7.74 4.47
C GLU A 95 -26.91 -6.64 4.72
N ALA A 96 -27.51 -6.61 5.91
CA ALA A 96 -28.42 -5.54 6.31
C ALA A 96 -27.75 -4.17 6.31
N LEU A 97 -26.53 -4.06 6.84
CA LEU A 97 -25.72 -2.83 6.81
C LEU A 97 -25.42 -2.37 5.38
N GLN A 98 -25.17 -3.30 4.45
CA GLN A 98 -24.90 -2.96 3.06
C GLN A 98 -26.10 -2.34 2.33
N LYS A 99 -27.33 -2.71 2.76
CA LYS A 99 -28.59 -2.22 2.18
C LYS A 99 -29.01 -0.85 2.72
N GLU A 100 -28.50 -0.45 3.88
CA GLU A 100 -28.75 0.88 4.47
C GLU A 100 -27.90 1.95 3.82
N THR A 101 -28.46 3.14 3.57
CA THR A 101 -27.76 4.28 2.96
C THR A 101 -26.58 4.75 3.84
N THR A 102 -26.77 4.74 5.18
CA THR A 102 -25.73 5.07 6.17
C THR A 102 -24.80 3.88 6.47
N GLY A 103 -25.19 2.68 6.08
CA GLY A 103 -24.45 1.44 6.31
C GLY A 103 -23.17 1.35 5.48
N LYS A 104 -23.15 1.95 4.28
CA LYS A 104 -21.95 1.99 3.42
C LYS A 104 -20.77 2.70 4.08
N ASP A 105 -21.02 3.83 4.74
CA ASP A 105 -19.97 4.58 5.44
C ASP A 105 -19.42 3.79 6.62
N LYS A 106 -20.28 3.07 7.35
CA LYS A 106 -19.87 2.17 8.44
C LYS A 106 -19.04 0.99 7.91
N LEU A 107 -19.46 0.38 6.80
CA LEU A 107 -18.70 -0.70 6.17
C LEU A 107 -17.29 -0.22 5.75
N ASP A 108 -17.20 0.98 5.21
CA ASP A 108 -15.93 1.56 4.79
C ASP A 108 -15.02 1.81 6.01
N GLU A 109 -15.58 2.26 7.12
CA GLU A 109 -14.85 2.40 8.40
C GLU A 109 -14.36 1.04 8.93
N TYR A 110 -15.20 -0.01 8.91
CA TYR A 110 -14.78 -1.36 9.29
C TYR A 110 -13.69 -1.89 8.37
N THR A 111 -13.81 -1.67 7.05
CA THR A 111 -12.80 -2.06 6.07
C THR A 111 -11.46 -1.38 6.38
N LYS A 112 -11.45 -0.09 6.70
CA LYS A 112 -10.23 0.65 7.09
C LYS A 112 -9.60 0.10 8.37
N ARG A 113 -10.41 -0.27 9.36
CA ARG A 113 -9.91 -0.91 10.60
C ARG A 113 -9.30 -2.29 10.35
N ILE A 114 -9.96 -3.12 9.55
CA ILE A 114 -9.45 -4.44 9.14
C ILE A 114 -8.16 -4.25 8.32
N ALA A 115 -8.12 -3.27 7.42
CA ALA A 115 -6.94 -2.94 6.63
C ALA A 115 -5.75 -2.54 7.51
N LEU A 116 -5.99 -1.78 8.58
CA LEU A 116 -4.93 -1.44 9.54
C LEU A 116 -4.38 -2.70 10.24
N ALA A 117 -5.25 -3.60 10.71
CA ALA A 117 -4.84 -4.86 11.32
C ALA A 117 -4.04 -5.73 10.34
N MET A 118 -4.50 -5.85 9.09
CA MET A 118 -3.79 -6.57 8.02
C MET A 118 -2.44 -5.92 7.69
N ALA A 119 -2.35 -4.59 7.69
CA ALA A 119 -1.11 -3.87 7.47
C ALA A 119 -0.08 -4.17 8.57
N VAL A 120 -0.50 -4.27 9.83
CA VAL A 120 0.39 -4.68 10.94
C VAL A 120 0.90 -6.10 10.72
N VAL A 121 0.02 -7.06 10.43
CA VAL A 121 0.40 -8.46 10.20
C VAL A 121 1.38 -8.57 9.02
N MET A 122 1.08 -7.89 7.91
CA MET A 122 1.96 -7.89 6.73
C MET A 122 3.30 -7.21 6.99
N SER A 123 3.33 -6.11 7.75
CA SER A 123 4.58 -5.41 8.11
C SER A 123 5.49 -6.29 8.96
N VAL A 124 4.91 -6.99 9.95
CA VAL A 124 5.62 -7.95 10.78
C VAL A 124 6.12 -9.13 9.95
N GLY A 125 5.27 -9.69 9.08
CA GLY A 125 5.65 -10.78 8.18
C GLY A 125 6.81 -10.38 7.27
N TYR A 126 6.76 -9.19 6.67
CA TYR A 126 7.84 -8.69 5.81
C TYR A 126 9.13 -8.44 6.59
N TYR A 127 9.06 -7.95 7.83
CA TYR A 127 10.22 -7.84 8.71
C TYR A 127 10.90 -9.21 8.95
N PHE A 128 10.12 -10.27 9.21
CA PHE A 128 10.68 -11.63 9.36
C PHE A 128 11.34 -12.13 8.08
N VAL A 129 10.76 -11.85 6.92
CA VAL A 129 11.37 -12.17 5.62
C VAL A 129 12.73 -11.46 5.49
N LEU A 130 12.79 -10.15 5.72
CA LEU A 130 14.04 -9.38 5.68
C LEU A 130 15.10 -9.93 6.65
N ARG A 131 14.68 -10.35 7.83
CA ARG A 131 15.56 -10.94 8.85
C ARG A 131 16.13 -12.29 8.39
N ASN A 132 15.30 -13.18 7.85
CA ASN A 132 15.73 -14.51 7.40
C ASN A 132 16.70 -14.46 6.22
N TYR A 133 16.55 -13.49 5.34
CA TYR A 133 17.46 -13.27 4.21
C TYR A 133 18.69 -12.42 4.55
N GLY A 134 18.88 -12.05 5.82
CA GLY A 134 20.05 -11.28 6.26
C GLY A 134 20.08 -9.85 5.71
N ALA A 135 18.92 -9.32 5.28
CA ALA A 135 18.81 -7.98 4.72
C ALA A 135 18.80 -6.84 5.75
N LEU A 136 18.92 -7.16 7.05
CA LEU A 136 18.94 -6.20 8.14
C LEU A 136 20.38 -5.83 8.52
N LYS A 137 20.67 -4.54 8.68
CA LYS A 137 21.97 -4.05 9.15
C LYS A 137 22.21 -4.30 10.64
N TYR A 138 21.13 -4.37 11.43
CA TYR A 138 21.17 -4.59 12.89
C TYR A 138 20.19 -5.70 13.25
N THR A 139 20.72 -6.85 13.69
CA THR A 139 19.91 -8.04 14.02
C THR A 139 19.92 -8.40 15.50
N ALA A 140 20.86 -7.86 16.30
CA ALA A 140 21.05 -8.25 17.69
C ALA A 140 21.07 -7.06 18.65
N GLY A 141 20.67 -7.29 19.91
CA GLY A 141 20.72 -6.33 20.98
C GLY A 141 19.61 -5.26 20.95
N LYS A 142 19.79 -4.21 21.77
CA LYS A 142 18.84 -3.09 21.85
C LYS A 142 18.65 -2.35 20.51
N SER A 143 19.71 -2.25 19.72
CA SER A 143 19.68 -1.66 18.37
C SER A 143 18.85 -2.48 17.37
N GLY A 144 18.84 -3.82 17.50
CA GLY A 144 18.02 -4.70 16.66
C GLY A 144 16.52 -4.54 16.94
N ILE A 145 16.12 -4.39 18.19
CA ILE A 145 14.72 -4.16 18.58
C ILE A 145 14.25 -2.79 18.08
N PHE A 146 15.08 -1.76 18.24
CA PHE A 146 14.78 -0.41 17.75
C PHE A 146 14.63 -0.41 16.23
N ALA A 147 15.54 -1.06 15.49
CA ALA A 147 15.44 -1.19 14.04
C ALA A 147 14.16 -1.93 13.60
N ALA A 148 13.76 -2.99 14.32
CA ALA A 148 12.52 -3.72 14.05
C ALA A 148 11.29 -2.81 14.18
N ILE A 149 11.19 -2.06 15.27
CA ILE A 149 10.07 -1.13 15.51
C ILE A 149 10.02 -0.06 14.41
N VAL A 150 11.16 0.54 14.07
CA VAL A 150 11.23 1.58 13.03
C VAL A 150 10.83 1.01 11.66
N ILE A 151 11.30 -0.17 11.27
CA ILE A 151 10.98 -0.80 9.99
C ILE A 151 9.48 -1.10 9.90
N ILE A 152 8.90 -1.74 10.93
CA ILE A 152 7.48 -2.08 10.98
C ILE A 152 6.63 -0.81 10.94
N ALA A 153 6.97 0.21 11.73
CA ALA A 153 6.26 1.49 11.74
C ALA A 153 6.34 2.20 10.38
N THR A 154 7.49 2.13 9.69
CA THR A 154 7.69 2.73 8.37
C THR A 154 6.81 2.07 7.31
N PHE A 155 6.76 0.73 7.29
CA PHE A 155 5.89 0.00 6.36
C PHE A 155 4.40 0.23 6.65
N LEU A 156 4.03 0.26 7.93
CA LEU A 156 2.66 0.56 8.34
C LEU A 156 2.24 1.97 7.91
N ALA A 157 3.07 2.97 8.18
CA ALA A 157 2.83 4.35 7.77
C ALA A 157 2.73 4.48 6.25
N GLY A 158 3.64 3.83 5.51
CA GLY A 158 3.63 3.81 4.05
C GLY A 158 2.33 3.22 3.50
N SER A 159 1.87 2.10 4.04
CA SER A 159 0.60 1.50 3.63
C SER A 159 -0.59 2.43 3.90
N GLN A 160 -0.67 3.06 5.08
CA GLN A 160 -1.76 3.98 5.41
C GLN A 160 -1.77 5.23 4.51
N ILE A 161 -0.60 5.78 4.21
CA ILE A 161 -0.46 6.91 3.28
C ILE A 161 -0.86 6.50 1.87
N SER A 162 -0.52 5.28 1.42
CA SER A 162 -0.95 4.75 0.11
C SER A 162 -2.47 4.65 0.00
N VAL A 163 -3.14 4.16 1.04
CA VAL A 163 -4.61 4.08 1.11
C VAL A 163 -5.23 5.49 1.10
N TRP A 164 -4.63 6.43 1.85
CA TRP A 164 -5.09 7.82 1.85
C TRP A 164 -4.93 8.49 0.48
N LEU A 165 -3.79 8.26 -0.20
CA LEU A 165 -3.58 8.75 -1.57
C LEU A 165 -4.61 8.19 -2.55
N GLY A 166 -4.91 6.88 -2.46
CA GLY A 166 -5.96 6.24 -3.26
C GLY A 166 -7.32 6.90 -3.05
N GLY A 167 -7.74 7.09 -1.79
CA GLY A 167 -8.98 7.77 -1.47
C GLY A 167 -9.06 9.21 -1.98
N ARG A 168 -7.93 9.92 -2.02
CA ARG A 168 -7.87 11.27 -2.59
C ARG A 168 -7.98 11.27 -4.12
N ILE A 169 -7.49 10.23 -4.79
CA ILE A 169 -7.66 10.08 -6.24
C ILE A 169 -9.14 9.81 -6.56
N ASP A 170 -9.83 9.00 -5.76
CA ASP A 170 -11.26 8.72 -5.93
C ASP A 170 -12.12 9.97 -5.71
N GLU A 171 -11.76 10.81 -4.72
CA GLU A 171 -12.54 11.99 -4.35
C GLU A 171 -12.32 13.19 -5.30
N TYR A 172 -11.07 13.47 -5.66
CA TYR A 172 -10.68 14.69 -6.41
C TYR A 172 -10.09 14.40 -7.78
N GLY A 173 -9.80 13.15 -8.10
CA GLY A 173 -9.18 12.75 -9.35
C GLY A 173 -10.15 12.19 -10.37
N ILE A 174 -9.59 11.43 -11.29
CA ILE A 174 -10.31 10.58 -12.23
C ILE A 174 -10.34 9.18 -11.60
N GLY A 175 -11.24 8.98 -10.68
CA GLY A 175 -11.50 7.69 -10.03
C GLY A 175 -12.65 6.96 -10.70
#